data_f9451e9bcd3deacd8edbb34abffe2b60
#
_entry.id   f9451e9bcd3deacd8edbb34abffe2b60
#
_cell.length_a   1.000
_cell.length_b   1.000
_cell.length_c   1.000
_cell.angle_alpha   90.00
_cell.angle_beta   90.00
_cell.angle_gamma   90.00
#
_symmetry.space_group_name_H-M   'P 1'
#
loop_
_entity.id
_entity.type
_entity.pdbx_description
1 polymer ?
#
loop_
_entity_poly.entity_id
_entity_poly.type
_entity_poly.pdbx_seq_one_letter_code
_entity_poly.pdbx_strand_id
1 'polypeptide(L)'
;GAGRVICSIPAFEKYAETHDDFIIVAEGGTDFFKGHPTLDGKAFDNWHKGLFEQELKHRDIVSTEPYRIWEYYNQKCSLAQAYDIQINELDGPRELPAPTIQLSKMEVVNGYNAVEEVKQGTGKDKVLVIQPFGRSVETVGKDFIADPSSRSFSLNNIVNIINELKKDYSVIIMSEVQFPLEENEEKSKYKVARPQIEDQRMWAAIINAADHFLGCDSMGQHLAMSFDKTATVVTGSTYPINISYPEHRNFDVIDVGLDRRKYSPIRLTMDEAADRYNDQAMELSKDQEKQVIASVRKRMGKSTAYTNYSAPTQKAPPLTSSASSAPTYGVPATTSRPQIKKPTKGFLEEVKTATQQNKVEDQVKDILSNLK
;
A
#
# COMPACT_ATOMS: atom_id res chain seq x y z
N GLY A 1 6.61 -3.65 6.87
CA GLY A 1 5.32 -3.21 6.30
C GLY A 1 4.97 -3.93 5.02
N ALA A 2 3.72 -3.84 4.60
CA ALA A 2 3.10 -4.64 3.53
C ALA A 2 3.87 -4.65 2.19
N GLY A 3 4.37 -3.51 1.72
CA GLY A 3 5.14 -3.44 0.47
C GLY A 3 6.38 -4.34 0.48
N ARG A 4 7.11 -4.39 1.61
CA ARG A 4 8.26 -5.30 1.78
C ARG A 4 7.85 -6.76 1.71
N VAL A 5 6.73 -7.10 2.34
CA VAL A 5 6.19 -8.47 2.33
C VAL A 5 5.84 -8.88 0.90
N ILE A 6 5.15 -8.03 0.15
CA ILE A 6 4.83 -8.31 -1.25
C ILE A 6 6.12 -8.50 -2.08
N CYS A 7 7.13 -7.65 -1.90
CA CYS A 7 8.42 -7.81 -2.59
C CYS A 7 9.14 -9.12 -2.25
N SER A 8 8.92 -9.70 -1.07
CA SER A 8 9.55 -10.97 -0.68
C SER A 8 8.85 -12.22 -1.25
N ILE A 9 7.61 -12.10 -1.72
CA ILE A 9 6.83 -13.26 -2.21
C ILE A 9 7.58 -14.05 -3.29
N PRO A 10 8.15 -13.45 -4.36
CA PRO A 10 8.82 -14.21 -5.40
C PRO A 10 10.03 -15.01 -4.88
N ALA A 11 10.75 -14.49 -3.88
CA ALA A 11 11.87 -15.21 -3.25
C ALA A 11 11.37 -16.44 -2.48
N PHE A 12 10.27 -16.33 -1.74
CA PHE A 12 9.66 -17.47 -1.05
C PHE A 12 9.02 -18.47 -2.01
N GLU A 13 8.47 -18.03 -3.12
CA GLU A 13 7.99 -18.92 -4.19
C GLU A 13 9.15 -19.79 -4.71
N LYS A 14 10.31 -19.19 -4.93
CA LYS A 14 11.53 -19.91 -5.34
C LYS A 14 12.04 -20.84 -4.25
N TYR A 15 12.01 -20.43 -2.98
CA TYR A 15 12.40 -21.27 -1.87
C TYR A 15 11.49 -22.49 -1.72
N ALA A 16 10.20 -22.34 -1.94
CA ALA A 16 9.21 -23.40 -1.87
C ALA A 16 9.35 -24.46 -2.98
N GLU A 17 10.09 -24.18 -4.07
CA GLU A 17 10.37 -25.18 -5.10
C GLU A 17 11.24 -26.36 -4.58
N THR A 18 12.00 -26.12 -3.53
CA THR A 18 12.95 -27.09 -2.97
C THR A 18 12.80 -27.36 -1.48
N HIS A 19 11.97 -26.58 -0.78
CA HIS A 19 11.77 -26.68 0.67
C HIS A 19 10.28 -26.68 1.02
N ASP A 20 9.83 -27.70 1.73
CA ASP A 20 8.43 -27.84 2.14
C ASP A 20 8.20 -27.34 3.58
N ASP A 21 9.16 -27.58 4.48
CA ASP A 21 9.05 -27.31 5.91
C ASP A 21 9.71 -25.98 6.30
N PHE A 22 9.00 -24.89 6.05
CA PHE A 22 9.37 -23.56 6.51
C PHE A 22 8.15 -22.72 6.83
N ILE A 23 8.36 -21.70 7.62
CA ILE A 23 7.37 -20.66 7.90
C ILE A 23 7.96 -19.27 7.67
N ILE A 24 7.09 -18.31 7.41
CA ILE A 24 7.41 -16.90 7.20
C ILE A 24 6.83 -16.11 8.37
N VAL A 25 7.67 -15.37 9.07
CA VAL A 25 7.21 -14.46 10.12
C VAL A 25 7.43 -13.02 9.68
N ALA A 26 6.38 -12.22 9.68
CA ALA A 26 6.47 -10.83 9.26
C ALA A 26 5.62 -9.91 10.14
N GLU A 27 5.97 -8.63 10.19
CA GLU A 27 5.17 -7.59 10.82
C GLU A 27 4.28 -6.91 9.79
N GLY A 28 3.01 -7.30 9.77
CA GLY A 28 1.97 -6.81 8.85
C GLY A 28 2.15 -7.29 7.41
N GLY A 29 1.06 -7.37 6.68
CA GLY A 29 1.03 -7.82 5.28
C GLY A 29 1.03 -9.33 5.08
N THR A 30 0.99 -10.13 6.14
CA THR A 30 0.90 -11.60 6.07
C THR A 30 -0.37 -12.07 5.37
N ASP A 31 -1.41 -11.26 5.36
CA ASP A 31 -2.66 -11.53 4.65
C ASP A 31 -2.45 -11.69 3.13
N PHE A 32 -1.39 -11.14 2.55
CA PHE A 32 -1.11 -11.31 1.11
C PHE A 32 -0.69 -12.72 0.72
N PHE A 33 -0.34 -13.57 1.67
CA PHE A 33 -0.09 -14.98 1.44
C PHE A 33 -1.36 -15.84 1.41
N LYS A 34 -2.51 -15.32 1.87
CA LYS A 34 -3.77 -16.07 1.89
C LYS A 34 -4.19 -16.48 0.48
N GLY A 35 -4.52 -17.76 0.33
CA GLY A 35 -4.91 -18.37 -0.94
C GLY A 35 -3.77 -18.53 -1.93
N HIS A 36 -2.52 -18.23 -1.55
CA HIS A 36 -1.37 -18.41 -2.42
C HIS A 36 -1.13 -19.91 -2.71
N PRO A 37 -0.86 -20.31 -3.95
CA PRO A 37 -0.80 -21.73 -4.32
C PRO A 37 0.18 -22.58 -3.50
N THR A 38 1.30 -22.00 -3.05
CA THR A 38 2.38 -22.72 -2.34
C THR A 38 2.69 -22.17 -0.95
N LEU A 39 2.27 -20.94 -0.65
CA LEU A 39 2.63 -20.23 0.58
C LEU A 39 1.44 -20.01 1.54
N ASP A 40 0.23 -20.43 1.15
CA ASP A 40 -0.94 -20.34 2.02
C ASP A 40 -0.74 -21.14 3.31
N GLY A 41 -1.07 -20.55 4.44
CA GLY A 41 -0.89 -21.15 5.76
C GLY A 41 0.56 -21.17 6.29
N LYS A 42 1.55 -20.72 5.52
CA LYS A 42 2.96 -20.64 5.95
C LYS A 42 3.34 -19.30 6.58
N ALA A 43 2.53 -18.26 6.43
CA ALA A 43 2.85 -16.91 6.90
C ALA A 43 2.12 -16.57 8.20
N PHE A 44 2.88 -16.09 9.18
CA PHE A 44 2.41 -15.70 10.51
C PHE A 44 2.80 -14.26 10.81
N ASP A 45 1.88 -13.50 11.42
CA ASP A 45 2.23 -12.21 12.01
C ASP A 45 3.06 -12.45 13.27
N ASN A 46 4.03 -11.56 13.54
CA ASN A 46 4.88 -11.64 14.73
C ASN A 46 4.10 -11.55 16.06
N TRP A 47 2.84 -11.11 16.02
CA TRP A 47 1.91 -11.10 17.16
C TRP A 47 1.02 -12.33 17.24
N HIS A 48 1.23 -13.33 16.39
CA HIS A 48 0.43 -14.55 16.39
C HIS A 48 0.53 -15.27 17.75
N LYS A 49 -0.64 -15.53 18.36
CA LYS A 49 -0.68 -16.16 19.68
C LYS A 49 -0.12 -17.59 19.62
N GLY A 50 0.87 -17.85 20.44
CA GLY A 50 1.54 -19.17 20.50
C GLY A 50 2.60 -19.36 19.43
N LEU A 51 2.97 -18.32 18.67
CA LEU A 51 3.95 -18.39 17.60
C LEU A 51 5.23 -19.14 18.00
N PHE A 52 5.81 -18.78 19.15
CA PHE A 52 7.05 -19.42 19.60
C PHE A 52 6.85 -20.92 19.91
N GLU A 53 5.85 -21.27 20.74
CA GLU A 53 5.67 -22.63 21.20
C GLU A 53 5.15 -23.59 20.15
N GLN A 54 4.38 -23.09 19.19
CA GLN A 54 3.71 -23.91 18.18
C GLN A 54 4.50 -23.97 16.89
N GLU A 55 5.13 -22.87 16.50
CA GLU A 55 5.70 -22.72 15.17
C GLU A 55 7.23 -22.56 15.16
N LEU A 56 7.80 -21.77 16.09
CA LEU A 56 9.24 -21.44 16.05
C LEU A 56 10.11 -22.41 16.83
N LYS A 57 9.57 -23.02 17.87
CA LYS A 57 10.33 -23.94 18.73
C LYS A 57 10.91 -25.10 17.91
N HIS A 58 12.21 -25.30 18.04
CA HIS A 58 12.99 -26.30 17.29
C HIS A 58 13.21 -25.99 15.79
N ARG A 59 13.01 -24.74 15.35
CA ARG A 59 13.37 -24.29 14.01
C ARG A 59 14.58 -23.36 14.05
N ASP A 60 15.38 -23.44 13.01
CA ASP A 60 16.42 -22.44 12.76
C ASP A 60 15.77 -21.14 12.28
N ILE A 61 16.27 -20.00 12.75
CA ILE A 61 15.74 -18.68 12.42
C ILE A 61 16.72 -17.94 11.51
N VAL A 62 16.26 -17.57 10.33
CA VAL A 62 16.98 -16.70 9.40
C VAL A 62 16.36 -15.31 9.42
N SER A 63 17.13 -14.31 9.81
CA SER A 63 16.69 -12.90 9.76
C SER A 63 17.18 -12.26 8.48
N THR A 64 16.24 -11.86 7.61
CA THR A 64 16.58 -11.23 6.35
C THR A 64 16.79 -9.73 6.49
N GLU A 65 17.92 -9.23 5.99
CA GLU A 65 18.29 -7.81 5.95
C GLU A 65 18.62 -7.36 4.52
N PRO A 66 17.63 -7.34 3.59
CA PRO A 66 17.86 -7.14 2.16
C PRO A 66 18.49 -5.79 1.84
N TYR A 67 18.30 -4.79 2.70
CA TYR A 67 18.90 -3.46 2.52
C TYR A 67 20.41 -3.44 2.71
N ARG A 68 21.01 -4.46 3.31
CA ARG A 68 22.46 -4.58 3.54
C ARG A 68 23.16 -5.44 2.49
N ILE A 69 22.42 -5.97 1.53
CA ILE A 69 22.97 -6.71 0.39
C ILE A 69 23.78 -5.74 -0.48
N TRP A 70 25.00 -6.11 -0.84
CA TRP A 70 25.90 -5.27 -1.63
C TRP A 70 25.27 -4.84 -2.97
N GLU A 71 24.59 -5.76 -3.65
CA GLU A 71 23.91 -5.54 -4.92
C GLU A 71 22.77 -4.53 -4.78
N TYR A 72 22.00 -4.62 -3.70
CA TYR A 72 20.95 -3.66 -3.40
C TYR A 72 21.54 -2.29 -3.07
N TYR A 73 22.54 -2.26 -2.20
CA TYR A 73 23.21 -1.04 -1.80
C TYR A 73 23.80 -0.26 -2.98
N ASN A 74 24.39 -0.99 -3.92
CA ASN A 74 25.01 -0.41 -5.12
C ASN A 74 24.03 -0.30 -6.31
N GLN A 75 22.72 -0.42 -6.07
CA GLN A 75 21.67 -0.25 -7.07
C GLN A 75 21.81 -1.24 -8.26
N LYS A 76 22.20 -2.48 -7.97
CA LYS A 76 22.36 -3.54 -8.97
C LYS A 76 21.18 -4.50 -8.98
N CYS A 77 20.29 -4.43 -7.98
CA CYS A 77 19.13 -5.30 -7.89
C CYS A 77 17.94 -4.62 -7.21
N SER A 78 16.78 -5.17 -7.44
CA SER A 78 15.54 -4.78 -6.76
C SER A 78 15.47 -5.34 -5.34
N LEU A 79 14.54 -4.84 -4.53
CA LEU A 79 14.26 -5.36 -3.20
C LEU A 79 13.84 -6.83 -3.24
N ALA A 80 13.06 -7.24 -4.25
CA ALA A 80 12.68 -8.64 -4.43
C ALA A 80 13.90 -9.54 -4.66
N GLN A 81 14.82 -9.11 -5.53
CA GLN A 81 16.06 -9.84 -5.79
C GLN A 81 16.99 -9.86 -4.57
N ALA A 82 17.03 -8.78 -3.78
CA ALA A 82 17.80 -8.77 -2.54
C ALA A 82 17.27 -9.76 -1.49
N TYR A 83 15.94 -9.92 -1.40
CA TYR A 83 15.33 -10.99 -0.61
C TYR A 83 15.70 -12.36 -1.17
N ASP A 84 15.66 -12.53 -2.47
CA ASP A 84 15.97 -13.81 -3.12
C ASP A 84 17.43 -14.23 -2.88
N ILE A 85 18.37 -13.29 -2.98
CA ILE A 85 19.78 -13.54 -2.66
C ILE A 85 19.94 -14.11 -1.25
N GLN A 86 19.27 -13.51 -0.26
CA GLN A 86 19.39 -13.95 1.13
C GLN A 86 18.63 -15.23 1.44
N ILE A 87 17.39 -15.34 0.98
CA ILE A 87 16.52 -16.48 1.28
C ILE A 87 17.01 -17.74 0.57
N ASN A 88 17.47 -17.62 -0.67
CA ASN A 88 17.92 -18.73 -1.50
C ASN A 88 19.45 -18.86 -1.57
N GLU A 89 20.20 -18.12 -0.74
CA GLU A 89 21.66 -18.18 -0.60
C GLU A 89 22.39 -18.07 -1.95
N LEU A 90 22.02 -17.05 -2.74
CA LEU A 90 22.56 -16.86 -4.09
C LEU A 90 23.80 -15.96 -4.08
N ASP A 91 24.70 -16.17 -5.04
CA ASP A 91 25.89 -15.34 -5.28
C ASP A 91 25.57 -13.99 -5.97
N GLY A 92 24.34 -13.80 -6.46
CA GLY A 92 23.91 -12.58 -7.14
C GLY A 92 22.45 -12.60 -7.57
N PRO A 93 21.95 -11.49 -8.13
CA PRO A 93 20.56 -11.36 -8.51
C PRO A 93 20.22 -12.23 -9.73
N ARG A 94 19.01 -12.77 -9.74
CA ARG A 94 18.40 -13.44 -10.89
C ARG A 94 17.07 -12.80 -11.24
N GLU A 95 16.56 -13.07 -12.43
CA GLU A 95 15.21 -12.66 -12.81
C GLU A 95 14.16 -13.34 -11.93
N LEU A 96 13.19 -12.56 -11.49
CA LEU A 96 12.08 -13.04 -10.66
C LEU A 96 10.75 -12.70 -11.35
N PRO A 97 9.72 -13.56 -11.19
CA PRO A 97 8.38 -13.21 -11.62
C PRO A 97 7.80 -12.06 -10.79
N ALA A 98 6.69 -11.50 -11.26
CA ALA A 98 5.88 -10.61 -10.43
C ALA A 98 5.39 -11.34 -9.16
N PRO A 99 5.19 -10.65 -8.03
CA PRO A 99 4.63 -11.27 -6.83
C PRO A 99 3.25 -11.87 -7.12
N THR A 100 3.01 -13.10 -6.69
CA THR A 100 1.69 -13.74 -6.82
C THR A 100 0.80 -13.35 -5.63
N ILE A 101 -0.31 -12.70 -5.91
CA ILE A 101 -1.36 -12.42 -4.92
C ILE A 101 -2.67 -13.04 -5.41
N GLN A 102 -3.19 -14.00 -4.66
CA GLN A 102 -4.43 -14.70 -5.01
C GLN A 102 -5.61 -14.08 -4.26
N LEU A 103 -6.46 -13.38 -4.99
CA LEU A 103 -7.73 -12.89 -4.46
C LEU A 103 -8.79 -13.98 -4.50
N SER A 104 -9.61 -14.07 -3.46
CA SER A 104 -10.81 -14.89 -3.45
C SER A 104 -11.87 -14.33 -4.42
N LYS A 105 -12.79 -15.17 -4.85
CA LYS A 105 -13.91 -14.72 -5.72
C LYS A 105 -14.72 -13.57 -5.09
N MET A 106 -14.91 -13.59 -3.76
CA MET A 106 -15.62 -12.55 -3.05
C MET A 106 -14.86 -11.22 -3.07
N GLU A 107 -13.54 -11.25 -2.84
CA GLU A 107 -12.70 -10.05 -2.91
C GLU A 107 -12.72 -9.44 -4.31
N VAL A 108 -12.62 -10.26 -5.36
CA VAL A 108 -12.72 -9.79 -6.75
C VAL A 108 -14.06 -9.12 -7.02
N VAL A 109 -15.17 -9.72 -6.58
CA VAL A 109 -16.51 -9.14 -6.74
C VAL A 109 -16.64 -7.84 -5.95
N ASN A 110 -16.15 -7.78 -4.72
CA ASN A 110 -16.20 -6.58 -3.89
C ASN A 110 -15.37 -5.44 -4.50
N GLY A 111 -14.18 -5.74 -5.02
CA GLY A 111 -13.33 -4.76 -5.71
C GLY A 111 -14.02 -4.20 -6.97
N TYR A 112 -14.61 -5.08 -7.76
CA TYR A 112 -15.38 -4.68 -8.94
C TYR A 112 -16.57 -3.80 -8.57
N ASN A 113 -17.36 -4.18 -7.56
CA ASN A 113 -18.53 -3.40 -7.12
C ASN A 113 -18.12 -2.00 -6.63
N ALA A 114 -17.02 -1.91 -5.87
CA ALA A 114 -16.50 -0.62 -5.41
C ALA A 114 -16.09 0.29 -6.58
N VAL A 115 -15.44 -0.26 -7.58
CA VAL A 115 -15.05 0.47 -8.80
C VAL A 115 -16.29 0.91 -9.60
N GLU A 116 -17.29 0.04 -9.75
CA GLU A 116 -18.53 0.37 -10.44
C GLU A 116 -19.34 1.46 -9.71
N GLU A 117 -19.40 1.43 -8.39
CA GLU A 117 -20.03 2.48 -7.58
C GLU A 117 -19.36 3.85 -7.83
N VAL A 118 -18.04 3.88 -7.91
CA VAL A 118 -17.30 5.12 -8.20
C VAL A 118 -17.56 5.62 -9.61
N LYS A 119 -17.63 4.74 -10.61
CA LYS A 119 -18.02 5.12 -11.99
C LYS A 119 -19.41 5.74 -12.03
N GLN A 120 -20.38 5.13 -11.33
CA GLN A 120 -21.75 5.65 -11.23
C GLN A 120 -21.78 7.03 -10.57
N GLY A 121 -21.04 7.19 -9.46
CA GLY A 121 -20.99 8.46 -8.71
C GLY A 121 -20.30 9.61 -9.46
N THR A 122 -19.34 9.31 -10.33
CA THR A 122 -18.56 10.31 -11.07
C THR A 122 -19.00 10.49 -12.52
N GLY A 123 -19.71 9.51 -13.09
CA GLY A 123 -20.18 9.52 -14.47
C GLY A 123 -19.11 9.25 -15.53
N LYS A 124 -17.97 8.63 -15.17
CA LYS A 124 -16.85 8.32 -16.08
C LYS A 124 -16.51 6.84 -16.07
N ASP A 125 -16.16 6.29 -17.24
CA ASP A 125 -15.96 4.85 -17.43
C ASP A 125 -14.59 4.33 -17.00
N LYS A 126 -13.57 5.19 -16.87
CA LYS A 126 -12.20 4.81 -16.48
C LYS A 126 -11.87 5.22 -15.07
N VAL A 127 -11.32 4.29 -14.30
CA VAL A 127 -10.99 4.46 -12.87
C VAL A 127 -9.49 4.51 -12.65
N LEU A 128 -9.07 5.58 -11.99
CA LEU A 128 -7.70 5.82 -11.55
C LEU A 128 -7.62 5.70 -10.02
N VAL A 129 -6.81 4.76 -9.52
CA VAL A 129 -6.46 4.71 -8.09
C VAL A 129 -5.20 5.53 -7.85
N ILE A 130 -5.25 6.43 -6.87
CA ILE A 130 -4.11 7.28 -6.50
C ILE A 130 -3.69 6.97 -5.06
N GLN A 131 -2.44 6.54 -4.85
CA GLN A 131 -1.81 6.43 -3.54
C GLN A 131 -0.79 7.58 -3.37
N PRO A 132 -1.19 8.69 -2.71
CA PRO A 132 -0.33 9.87 -2.62
C PRO A 132 0.78 9.72 -1.58
N PHE A 133 0.57 8.90 -0.56
CA PHE A 133 1.42 8.87 0.62
C PHE A 133 1.89 7.46 0.96
N GLY A 134 3.10 7.39 1.52
CA GLY A 134 3.65 6.20 2.15
C GLY A 134 3.14 6.03 3.60
N ARG A 135 3.46 4.90 4.22
CA ARG A 135 3.03 4.58 5.59
C ARG A 135 3.57 5.54 6.66
N SER A 136 4.70 6.20 6.39
CA SER A 136 5.36 7.07 7.37
C SER A 136 4.80 8.48 7.41
N VAL A 137 3.73 8.75 6.66
CA VAL A 137 3.10 10.06 6.62
C VAL A 137 2.43 10.37 7.95
N GLU A 138 2.63 11.59 8.44
CA GLU A 138 2.04 12.13 9.65
C GLU A 138 1.39 13.47 9.35
N THR A 139 0.25 13.75 9.98
CA THR A 139 -0.39 15.07 9.92
C THR A 139 0.11 15.94 11.05
N VAL A 140 0.61 17.13 10.71
CA VAL A 140 1.03 18.14 11.67
C VAL A 140 0.06 19.31 11.58
N GLY A 141 -0.82 19.44 12.58
CA GLY A 141 -1.92 20.42 12.53
C GLY A 141 -2.98 20.03 11.50
N LYS A 142 -3.63 21.03 10.90
CA LYS A 142 -4.72 20.83 9.93
C LYS A 142 -4.26 20.81 8.47
N ASP A 143 -3.14 21.45 8.18
CA ASP A 143 -2.77 21.81 6.80
C ASP A 143 -1.37 21.31 6.39
N PHE A 144 -0.67 20.62 7.29
CA PHE A 144 0.68 20.17 7.03
C PHE A 144 0.80 18.64 7.13
N ILE A 145 1.43 18.04 6.13
CA ILE A 145 1.73 16.61 6.08
C ILE A 145 3.24 16.46 6.04
N ALA A 146 3.80 15.71 6.98
CA ALA A 146 5.20 15.36 7.04
C ALA A 146 5.39 13.86 6.74
N ASP A 147 6.42 13.52 5.97
CA ASP A 147 6.86 12.15 5.76
C ASP A 147 8.37 12.07 5.97
N PRO A 148 8.82 11.56 7.14
CA PRO A 148 10.25 11.41 7.42
C PRO A 148 10.99 10.52 6.41
N SER A 149 10.28 9.68 5.68
CA SER A 149 10.87 8.85 4.62
C SER A 149 11.07 9.59 3.29
N SER A 150 10.50 10.78 3.14
CA SER A 150 10.50 11.61 1.92
C SER A 150 10.04 10.86 0.66
N ARG A 151 9.12 9.90 0.80
CA ARG A 151 8.54 9.11 -0.30
C ARG A 151 7.17 9.60 -0.75
N SER A 152 6.46 10.32 0.13
CA SER A 152 5.15 10.86 -0.14
C SER A 152 5.20 12.11 -1.00
N PHE A 153 4.19 12.31 -1.84
CA PHE A 153 4.01 13.59 -2.54
C PHE A 153 3.84 14.73 -1.54
N SER A 154 4.31 15.93 -1.90
CA SER A 154 3.88 17.13 -1.18
C SER A 154 2.37 17.34 -1.40
N LEU A 155 1.71 17.91 -0.38
CA LEU A 155 0.27 18.13 -0.44
C LEU A 155 -0.12 19.01 -1.64
N ASN A 156 0.62 20.08 -1.89
CA ASN A 156 0.36 20.98 -3.00
C ASN A 156 0.45 20.27 -4.36
N ASN A 157 1.49 19.45 -4.57
CA ASN A 157 1.65 18.75 -5.83
C ASN A 157 0.52 17.75 -6.07
N ILE A 158 0.18 16.93 -5.04
CA ILE A 158 -0.83 15.90 -5.24
C ILE A 158 -2.23 16.49 -5.40
N VAL A 159 -2.56 17.58 -4.71
CA VAL A 159 -3.82 18.31 -4.89
C VAL A 159 -3.94 18.84 -6.33
N ASN A 160 -2.88 19.44 -6.87
CA ASN A 160 -2.86 19.91 -8.26
C ASN A 160 -3.06 18.76 -9.26
N ILE A 161 -2.34 17.65 -9.07
CA ILE A 161 -2.42 16.47 -9.94
C ILE A 161 -3.84 15.87 -9.90
N ILE A 162 -4.41 15.67 -8.71
CA ILE A 162 -5.75 15.12 -8.56
C ILE A 162 -6.79 16.05 -9.20
N ASN A 163 -6.69 17.37 -8.96
CA ASN A 163 -7.63 18.35 -9.51
C ASN A 163 -7.62 18.39 -11.05
N GLU A 164 -6.49 18.09 -11.68
CA GLU A 164 -6.43 17.93 -13.13
C GLU A 164 -7.01 16.59 -13.58
N LEU A 165 -6.60 15.47 -12.97
CA LEU A 165 -6.98 14.13 -13.40
C LEU A 165 -8.45 13.80 -13.12
N LYS A 166 -9.04 14.35 -12.03
CA LYS A 166 -10.47 14.16 -11.73
C LYS A 166 -11.40 14.78 -12.78
N LYS A 167 -10.89 15.65 -13.65
CA LYS A 167 -11.66 16.18 -14.79
C LYS A 167 -11.88 15.11 -15.85
N ASP A 168 -10.92 14.21 -16.01
CA ASP A 168 -10.89 13.19 -17.06
C ASP A 168 -11.37 11.82 -16.58
N TYR A 169 -11.05 11.44 -15.34
CA TYR A 169 -11.23 10.07 -14.83
C TYR A 169 -12.04 10.01 -13.53
N SER A 170 -12.61 8.86 -13.24
CA SER A 170 -13.11 8.48 -11.93
C SER A 170 -11.92 8.24 -11.00
N VAL A 171 -11.74 9.04 -9.96
CA VAL A 171 -10.56 8.96 -9.07
C VAL A 171 -10.96 8.35 -7.74
N ILE A 172 -10.18 7.36 -7.31
CA ILE A 172 -10.20 6.78 -5.96
C ILE A 172 -8.89 7.16 -5.27
N ILE A 173 -8.97 7.81 -4.12
CA ILE A 173 -7.80 8.18 -3.31
C ILE A 173 -7.58 7.11 -2.25
N MET A 174 -6.45 6.42 -2.35
CA MET A 174 -5.98 5.42 -1.39
C MET A 174 -5.12 6.10 -0.32
N SER A 175 -5.76 6.59 0.73
CA SER A 175 -5.08 7.30 1.82
C SER A 175 -5.87 7.23 3.12
N GLU A 176 -5.16 7.01 4.23
CA GLU A 176 -5.71 7.17 5.58
C GLU A 176 -5.80 8.64 5.98
N VAL A 177 -4.94 9.48 5.40
CA VAL A 177 -4.90 10.92 5.65
C VAL A 177 -5.96 11.63 4.80
N GLN A 178 -6.82 12.40 5.45
CA GLN A 178 -7.80 13.25 4.79
C GLN A 178 -7.20 14.64 4.54
N PHE A 179 -7.38 15.14 3.34
CA PHE A 179 -6.93 16.48 2.94
C PHE A 179 -7.91 17.11 1.95
N PRO A 180 -8.11 18.42 1.98
CA PRO A 180 -9.01 19.11 1.07
C PRO A 180 -8.38 19.21 -0.34
N LEU A 181 -9.18 19.03 -1.38
CA LEU A 181 -8.79 19.28 -2.77
C LEU A 181 -9.18 20.68 -3.22
N GLU A 182 -10.23 21.23 -2.65
CA GLU A 182 -10.80 22.54 -2.94
C GLU A 182 -11.39 23.13 -1.65
N GLU A 183 -11.58 24.45 -1.60
CA GLU A 183 -12.22 25.13 -0.45
C GLU A 183 -13.64 24.62 -0.17
N ASN A 184 -14.38 24.27 -1.22
CA ASN A 184 -15.74 23.75 -1.12
C ASN A 184 -15.95 22.54 -2.02
N GLU A 185 -15.56 21.37 -1.55
CA GLU A 185 -15.67 20.11 -2.28
C GLU A 185 -17.13 19.68 -2.54
N GLU A 186 -18.07 20.10 -1.71
CA GLU A 186 -19.48 19.78 -1.90
C GLU A 186 -20.02 20.40 -3.20
N LYS A 187 -19.54 21.58 -3.56
CA LYS A 187 -19.89 22.30 -4.78
C LYS A 187 -19.04 21.92 -5.98
N SER A 188 -18.01 21.09 -5.81
CA SER A 188 -17.15 20.68 -6.89
C SER A 188 -17.95 19.94 -7.97
N LYS A 189 -17.72 20.29 -9.21
CA LYS A 189 -18.30 19.63 -10.38
C LYS A 189 -17.78 18.19 -10.53
N TYR A 190 -16.54 17.95 -10.11
CA TYR A 190 -15.86 16.67 -10.25
C TYR A 190 -15.63 16.03 -8.89
N LYS A 191 -16.32 14.95 -8.60
CA LYS A 191 -16.20 14.20 -7.35
C LYS A 191 -15.05 13.22 -7.41
N VAL A 192 -14.52 12.90 -6.24
CA VAL A 192 -13.53 11.83 -6.03
C VAL A 192 -14.03 10.89 -4.94
N ALA A 193 -13.63 9.63 -4.99
CA ALA A 193 -13.92 8.66 -3.93
C ALA A 193 -12.76 8.59 -2.94
N ARG A 194 -13.07 8.57 -1.64
CA ARG A 194 -12.11 8.43 -0.53
C ARG A 194 -12.59 7.37 0.44
N PRO A 195 -12.62 6.10 0.02
CA PRO A 195 -13.09 5.04 0.89
C PRO A 195 -12.13 4.86 2.07
N GLN A 196 -12.68 4.72 3.27
CA GLN A 196 -11.92 4.42 4.48
C GLN A 196 -11.86 2.91 4.64
N ILE A 197 -10.79 2.32 4.14
CA ILE A 197 -10.60 0.87 4.07
C ILE A 197 -9.34 0.51 4.87
N GLU A 198 -9.51 -0.23 5.95
CA GLU A 198 -8.41 -0.76 6.76
C GLU A 198 -7.84 -2.06 6.17
N ASP A 199 -8.69 -2.83 5.48
CA ASP A 199 -8.30 -4.10 4.87
C ASP A 199 -7.43 -3.87 3.62
N GLN A 200 -6.16 -4.26 3.71
CA GLN A 200 -5.20 -4.15 2.61
C GLN A 200 -5.56 -5.05 1.42
N ARG A 201 -6.23 -6.17 1.63
CA ARG A 201 -6.69 -7.05 0.55
C ARG A 201 -7.85 -6.44 -0.23
N MET A 202 -8.68 -5.63 0.43
CA MET A 202 -9.71 -4.85 -0.28
C MET A 202 -9.08 -3.79 -1.19
N TRP A 203 -7.98 -3.14 -0.77
CA TRP A 203 -7.20 -2.28 -1.66
C TRP A 203 -6.59 -3.05 -2.84
N ALA A 204 -6.10 -4.27 -2.61
CA ALA A 204 -5.62 -5.12 -3.69
C ALA A 204 -6.75 -5.43 -4.70
N ALA A 205 -7.95 -5.73 -4.21
CA ALA A 205 -9.12 -5.99 -5.05
C ALA A 205 -9.55 -4.75 -5.87
N ILE A 206 -9.52 -3.57 -5.27
CA ILE A 206 -9.83 -2.30 -5.97
C ILE A 206 -8.78 -2.01 -7.05
N ILE A 207 -7.49 -2.15 -6.75
CA ILE A 207 -6.41 -1.95 -7.74
C ILE A 207 -6.55 -2.97 -8.87
N ASN A 208 -6.87 -4.22 -8.55
CA ASN A 208 -7.10 -5.25 -9.57
C ASN A 208 -8.29 -4.89 -10.50
N ALA A 209 -9.33 -4.27 -9.99
CA ALA A 209 -10.51 -3.87 -10.78
C ALA A 209 -10.35 -2.53 -11.53
N ALA A 210 -9.45 -1.65 -11.08
CA ALA A 210 -9.21 -0.33 -11.66
C ALA A 210 -8.45 -0.40 -13.00
N ASP A 211 -8.45 0.70 -13.75
CA ASP A 211 -7.78 0.80 -15.07
C ASP A 211 -6.31 1.20 -14.95
N HIS A 212 -5.96 2.03 -13.96
CA HIS A 212 -4.60 2.53 -13.78
C HIS A 212 -4.31 2.88 -12.32
N PHE A 213 -3.04 2.77 -11.96
CA PHE A 213 -2.53 3.18 -10.67
C PHE A 213 -1.56 4.36 -10.80
N LEU A 214 -1.72 5.36 -9.96
CA LEU A 214 -0.75 6.46 -9.77
C LEU A 214 -0.33 6.46 -8.31
N GLY A 215 0.96 6.48 -8.03
CA GLY A 215 1.41 6.57 -6.64
C GLY A 215 2.89 6.85 -6.45
N CYS A 216 3.26 6.91 -5.17
CA CYS A 216 4.64 6.98 -4.72
C CYS A 216 5.21 5.58 -4.44
N ASP A 217 6.46 5.52 -3.96
CA ASP A 217 7.08 4.29 -3.44
C ASP A 217 6.33 3.79 -2.20
N SER A 218 5.33 2.95 -2.43
CA SER A 218 4.52 2.33 -1.39
C SER A 218 3.87 1.03 -1.89
N MET A 219 3.01 0.43 -1.06
CA MET A 219 2.37 -0.86 -1.30
C MET A 219 1.63 -0.95 -2.64
N GLY A 220 0.94 0.11 -3.04
CA GLY A 220 0.05 0.09 -4.21
C GLY A 220 0.75 -0.22 -5.52
N GLN A 221 2.01 0.23 -5.74
CA GLN A 221 2.76 -0.12 -6.93
C GLN A 221 3.05 -1.62 -7.03
N HIS A 222 3.33 -2.27 -5.91
CA HIS A 222 3.59 -3.72 -5.88
C HIS A 222 2.32 -4.52 -6.11
N LEU A 223 1.17 -4.03 -5.63
CA LEU A 223 -0.14 -4.58 -5.96
C LEU A 223 -0.47 -4.41 -7.45
N ALA A 224 -0.21 -3.24 -8.02
CA ALA A 224 -0.38 -3.00 -9.45
C ALA A 224 0.48 -3.96 -10.29
N MET A 225 1.72 -4.20 -9.86
CA MET A 225 2.61 -5.18 -10.51
C MET A 225 2.07 -6.61 -10.41
N SER A 226 1.57 -7.01 -9.24
CA SER A 226 1.01 -8.36 -9.01
C SER A 226 -0.18 -8.68 -9.92
N PHE A 227 -0.93 -7.66 -10.36
CA PHE A 227 -2.10 -7.81 -11.23
C PHE A 227 -1.86 -7.36 -12.67
N ASP A 228 -0.61 -7.19 -13.08
CA ASP A 228 -0.21 -6.71 -14.43
C ASP A 228 -0.93 -5.41 -14.86
N LYS A 229 -1.19 -4.53 -13.89
CA LYS A 229 -1.84 -3.24 -14.15
C LYS A 229 -0.86 -2.22 -14.69
N THR A 230 -1.37 -1.29 -15.49
CA THR A 230 -0.59 -0.11 -15.86
C THR A 230 -0.43 0.82 -14.66
N ALA A 231 0.76 1.39 -14.48
CA ALA A 231 1.06 2.27 -13.36
C ALA A 231 1.95 3.44 -13.77
N THR A 232 1.70 4.59 -13.14
CA THR A 232 2.63 5.72 -13.09
C THR A 232 3.13 5.84 -11.66
N VAL A 233 4.42 5.68 -11.46
CA VAL A 233 5.04 5.70 -10.12
C VAL A 233 6.06 6.82 -10.05
N VAL A 234 5.95 7.65 -9.02
CA VAL A 234 6.89 8.75 -8.78
C VAL A 234 7.81 8.37 -7.63
N THR A 235 9.11 8.45 -7.86
CA THR A 235 10.14 8.15 -6.87
C THR A 235 11.00 9.38 -6.61
N GLY A 236 11.28 9.63 -5.35
CA GLY A 236 12.12 10.77 -4.91
C GLY A 236 13.30 10.31 -4.07
N SER A 237 13.06 9.96 -2.82
CA SER A 237 14.11 9.54 -1.87
C SER A 237 14.66 8.13 -2.11
N THR A 238 14.00 7.31 -2.90
CA THR A 238 14.40 5.93 -3.19
C THR A 238 14.80 5.75 -4.65
N TYR A 239 15.73 4.85 -4.91
CA TYR A 239 16.18 4.56 -6.28
C TYR A 239 15.18 3.69 -7.02
N PRO A 240 14.73 4.07 -8.23
CA PRO A 240 13.76 3.30 -9.01
C PRO A 240 14.09 1.83 -9.16
N ILE A 241 15.34 1.51 -9.47
CA ILE A 241 15.81 0.12 -9.68
C ILE A 241 15.65 -0.73 -8.42
N ASN A 242 15.79 -0.14 -7.24
CA ASN A 242 15.69 -0.88 -5.98
C ASN A 242 14.26 -1.21 -5.58
N ILE A 243 13.29 -0.31 -5.86
CA ILE A 243 11.98 -0.39 -5.22
C ILE A 243 10.80 -0.29 -6.18
N SER A 244 11.03 -0.10 -7.47
CA SER A 244 10.00 0.00 -8.47
C SER A 244 10.31 -0.90 -9.67
N TYR A 245 9.63 -0.69 -10.78
CA TYR A 245 9.70 -1.53 -11.96
C TYR A 245 10.00 -0.71 -13.23
N PRO A 246 11.15 0.01 -13.30
CA PRO A 246 11.42 0.98 -14.36
C PRO A 246 11.53 0.38 -15.75
N GLU A 247 11.85 -0.92 -15.85
CA GLU A 247 11.98 -1.63 -17.13
C GLU A 247 10.71 -2.38 -17.53
N HIS A 248 9.69 -2.40 -16.64
CA HIS A 248 8.47 -3.12 -16.94
C HIS A 248 7.56 -2.33 -17.88
N ARG A 249 7.09 -2.99 -18.94
CA ARG A 249 6.29 -2.36 -20.02
C ARG A 249 5.04 -1.61 -19.55
N ASN A 250 4.45 -2.03 -18.42
CA ASN A 250 3.22 -1.43 -17.87
C ASN A 250 3.49 -0.29 -16.90
N PHE A 251 4.76 0.00 -16.58
CA PHE A 251 5.14 1.01 -15.60
C PHE A 251 5.83 2.20 -16.28
N ASP A 252 5.34 3.39 -15.96
CA ASP A 252 6.07 4.64 -16.19
C ASP A 252 6.60 5.11 -14.83
N VAL A 253 7.90 4.92 -14.59
CA VAL A 253 8.55 5.32 -13.35
C VAL A 253 9.23 6.66 -13.57
N ILE A 254 8.80 7.69 -12.83
CA ILE A 254 9.29 9.06 -12.93
C ILE A 254 10.17 9.34 -11.72
N ASP A 255 11.48 9.41 -11.95
CA ASP A 255 12.47 9.71 -10.90
C ASP A 255 12.65 11.22 -10.77
N VAL A 256 11.99 11.80 -9.77
CA VAL A 256 12.13 13.24 -9.45
C VAL A 256 13.25 13.52 -8.47
N GLY A 257 13.86 12.49 -7.90
CA GLY A 257 14.94 12.58 -6.93
C GLY A 257 16.33 12.49 -7.51
N LEU A 258 16.49 12.32 -8.82
CA LEU A 258 17.78 12.04 -9.47
C LEU A 258 18.91 13.01 -9.04
N ASP A 259 18.64 14.31 -9.02
CA ASP A 259 19.60 15.35 -8.66
C ASP A 259 19.51 15.82 -7.20
N ARG A 260 18.56 15.30 -6.42
CA ARG A 260 18.28 15.74 -5.05
C ARG A 260 18.60 14.68 -4.01
N ARG A 261 18.54 13.42 -4.41
CA ARG A 261 18.79 12.28 -3.54
C ARG A 261 20.24 12.25 -3.08
N LYS A 262 20.46 12.45 -1.79
CA LYS A 262 21.79 12.49 -1.18
C LYS A 262 22.21 11.15 -0.60
N TYR A 263 21.24 10.30 -0.28
CA TYR A 263 21.47 9.08 0.50
C TYR A 263 20.90 7.86 -0.19
N SER A 264 21.59 6.75 0.02
CA SER A 264 21.06 5.43 -0.31
C SER A 264 19.82 5.11 0.56
N PRO A 265 18.84 4.34 0.04
CA PRO A 265 17.66 3.90 0.82
C PRO A 265 18.00 2.98 2.01
N ILE A 266 19.26 2.76 2.32
CA ILE A 266 19.69 1.85 3.36
C ILE A 266 19.56 2.46 4.74
N ARG A 267 19.03 1.65 5.63
CA ARG A 267 19.05 1.85 7.07
C ARG A 267 20.09 0.93 7.68
N LEU A 268 21.28 1.45 7.93
CA LEU A 268 22.35 0.67 8.58
C LEU A 268 22.08 0.51 10.07
N THR A 269 21.67 1.61 10.72
CA THR A 269 21.24 1.64 12.11
C THR A 269 19.99 2.50 12.30
N MET A 270 19.32 2.39 13.43
CA MET A 270 18.18 3.26 13.76
C MET A 270 18.59 4.72 13.94
N ASP A 271 19.78 4.95 14.50
CA ASP A 271 20.31 6.30 14.73
C ASP A 271 20.66 6.99 13.41
N GLU A 272 21.27 6.26 12.47
CA GLU A 272 21.58 6.81 11.14
C GLU A 272 20.31 7.13 10.30
N ALA A 273 19.16 6.53 10.63
CA ALA A 273 17.92 6.84 9.93
C ALA A 273 17.43 8.28 10.22
N ALA A 274 17.75 8.84 11.38
CA ALA A 274 17.38 10.20 11.75
C ALA A 274 18.15 11.27 10.96
N ASP A 275 19.40 10.99 10.60
CA ASP A 275 20.28 11.94 9.88
C ASP A 275 20.17 11.82 8.36
N ARG A 276 19.48 10.80 7.86
CA ARG A 276 19.35 10.51 6.42
C ARG A 276 18.07 11.09 5.83
N TYR A 277 17.98 12.38 5.87
CA TYR A 277 16.84 13.12 5.38
C TYR A 277 17.08 13.59 3.93
N ASN A 278 16.30 13.06 3.01
CA ASN A 278 16.24 13.55 1.62
C ASN A 278 15.14 14.61 1.51
N ASP A 279 15.34 15.74 2.17
CA ASP A 279 14.39 16.85 2.15
C ASP A 279 13.97 17.21 0.73
N GLN A 280 12.66 17.40 0.55
CA GLN A 280 12.07 17.86 -0.71
C GLN A 280 12.32 16.93 -1.91
N ALA A 281 12.82 15.71 -1.70
CA ALA A 281 13.06 14.76 -2.80
C ALA A 281 11.79 14.44 -3.61
N MET A 282 10.62 14.57 -2.98
CA MET A 282 9.30 14.37 -3.61
C MET A 282 8.55 15.68 -3.88
N GLU A 283 9.18 16.83 -3.83
CA GLU A 283 8.60 18.09 -4.26
C GLU A 283 8.76 18.23 -5.78
N LEU A 284 7.65 18.23 -6.49
CA LEU A 284 7.63 18.29 -7.95
C LEU A 284 7.61 19.75 -8.42
N SER A 285 8.42 20.03 -9.44
CA SER A 285 8.27 21.26 -10.24
C SER A 285 6.96 21.19 -11.05
N LYS A 286 6.51 22.33 -11.57
CA LYS A 286 5.34 22.40 -12.45
C LYS A 286 5.47 21.54 -13.71
N ASP A 287 6.66 21.37 -14.23
CA ASP A 287 6.88 20.53 -15.42
C ASP A 287 6.87 19.05 -15.05
N GLN A 288 7.35 18.67 -13.87
CA GLN A 288 7.23 17.31 -13.35
C GLN A 288 5.77 16.96 -13.05
N GLU A 289 4.96 17.87 -12.48
CA GLU A 289 3.49 17.68 -12.34
C GLU A 289 2.84 17.39 -13.71
N LYS A 290 3.17 18.20 -14.75
CA LYS A 290 2.68 17.96 -16.10
C LYS A 290 3.13 16.63 -16.67
N GLN A 291 4.37 16.22 -16.41
CA GLN A 291 4.89 14.92 -16.83
C GLN A 291 4.11 13.77 -16.23
N VAL A 292 3.82 13.83 -14.91
CA VAL A 292 2.98 12.82 -14.22
C VAL A 292 1.59 12.75 -14.84
N ILE A 293 0.93 13.90 -15.03
CA ILE A 293 -0.41 13.98 -15.63
C ILE A 293 -0.39 13.42 -17.07
N ALA A 294 0.62 13.78 -17.85
CA ALA A 294 0.77 13.31 -19.24
C ALA A 294 0.99 11.79 -19.31
N SER A 295 1.78 11.21 -18.38
CA SER A 295 1.97 9.77 -18.26
C SER A 295 0.64 9.05 -18.01
N VAL A 296 -0.12 9.48 -17.01
CA VAL A 296 -1.44 8.92 -16.72
C VAL A 296 -2.38 9.01 -17.93
N ARG A 297 -2.47 10.19 -18.55
CA ARG A 297 -3.30 10.40 -19.75
C ARG A 297 -2.88 9.52 -20.94
N LYS A 298 -1.58 9.34 -21.13
CA LYS A 298 -1.04 8.45 -22.18
C LYS A 298 -1.44 6.99 -21.93
N ARG A 299 -1.36 6.52 -20.69
CA ARG A 299 -1.69 5.14 -20.32
C ARG A 299 -3.19 4.86 -20.36
N MET A 300 -3.98 5.77 -19.83
CA MET A 300 -5.43 5.57 -19.75
C MET A 300 -6.17 5.96 -21.02
N GLY A 301 -5.62 6.90 -21.82
CA GLY A 301 -6.34 7.46 -22.96
C GLY A 301 -7.59 8.23 -22.54
N LYS A 302 -8.47 8.51 -23.49
CA LYS A 302 -9.70 9.26 -23.24
C LYS A 302 -10.73 8.42 -22.49
N SER A 303 -11.33 8.99 -21.45
CA SER A 303 -12.49 8.43 -20.76
C SER A 303 -13.78 8.88 -21.47
N THR A 304 -14.81 8.06 -21.40
CA THR A 304 -16.15 8.35 -21.93
C THR A 304 -17.15 8.47 -20.77
N ALA A 305 -18.37 8.89 -21.10
CA ALA A 305 -19.44 8.88 -20.11
C ALA A 305 -19.76 7.43 -19.71
N TYR A 306 -19.85 7.19 -18.41
CA TYR A 306 -20.26 5.89 -17.90
C TYR A 306 -21.76 5.69 -18.18
N THR A 307 -22.07 4.67 -18.96
CA THR A 307 -23.46 4.23 -19.19
C THR A 307 -23.70 2.95 -18.40
N ASN A 308 -24.60 3.01 -17.42
CA ASN A 308 -25.03 1.80 -16.72
C ASN A 308 -25.49 0.74 -17.73
N TYR A 309 -24.74 -0.33 -17.81
CA TYR A 309 -25.25 -1.55 -18.42
C TYR A 309 -26.26 -2.13 -17.43
N SER A 310 -27.53 -1.75 -17.53
CA SER A 310 -28.60 -2.49 -16.87
C SER A 310 -28.57 -3.90 -17.46
N ALA A 311 -28.01 -4.83 -16.69
CA ALA A 311 -28.12 -6.24 -17.02
C ALA A 311 -29.60 -6.54 -17.33
N PRO A 312 -29.92 -7.25 -18.43
CA PRO A 312 -31.30 -7.59 -18.73
C PRO A 312 -31.86 -8.30 -17.48
N THR A 313 -32.88 -7.72 -16.89
CA THR A 313 -33.62 -8.28 -15.78
C THR A 313 -34.20 -9.62 -16.26
N GLN A 314 -33.46 -10.70 -16.03
CA GLN A 314 -34.04 -12.02 -16.10
C GLN A 314 -35.14 -12.06 -15.04
N LYS A 315 -36.40 -11.97 -15.48
CA LYS A 315 -37.54 -12.26 -14.62
C LYS A 315 -37.27 -13.64 -14.02
N ALA A 316 -37.02 -13.69 -12.72
CA ALA A 316 -36.94 -14.95 -12.00
C ALA A 316 -38.19 -15.76 -12.30
N PRO A 317 -38.07 -17.04 -12.66
CA PRO A 317 -39.25 -17.91 -12.80
C PRO A 317 -39.98 -17.95 -11.46
N PRO A 318 -41.33 -18.04 -11.47
CA PRO A 318 -42.11 -18.05 -10.24
C PRO A 318 -41.67 -19.24 -9.40
N LEU A 319 -41.33 -19.00 -8.12
CA LEU A 319 -41.03 -19.99 -7.12
C LEU A 319 -42.31 -20.84 -6.89
N THR A 320 -42.36 -22.05 -7.47
CA THR A 320 -43.32 -23.07 -7.05
C THR A 320 -42.87 -23.58 -5.70
N SER A 321 -43.70 -23.34 -4.67
CA SER A 321 -43.53 -23.84 -3.33
C SER A 321 -43.65 -25.37 -3.29
N SER A 322 -42.53 -26.07 -3.12
CA SER A 322 -42.50 -27.41 -2.62
C SER A 322 -41.82 -27.41 -1.24
N ALA A 323 -42.66 -27.59 -0.22
CA ALA A 323 -42.19 -27.79 1.15
C ALA A 323 -41.41 -29.10 1.23
N SER A 324 -40.15 -29.03 1.57
CA SER A 324 -39.35 -30.17 2.01
C SER A 324 -38.71 -29.81 3.35
N SER A 325 -39.08 -30.58 4.36
CA SER A 325 -38.64 -30.52 5.74
C SER A 325 -37.14 -30.77 5.86
N ALA A 326 -36.39 -29.80 6.38
CA ALA A 326 -34.99 -29.97 6.76
C ALA A 326 -34.85 -30.48 8.20
N PRO A 327 -33.90 -31.38 8.50
CA PRO A 327 -33.67 -31.85 9.84
C PRO A 327 -32.95 -30.79 10.69
N THR A 328 -33.47 -30.55 11.90
CA THR A 328 -32.92 -29.70 12.94
C THR A 328 -31.68 -30.37 13.56
N TYR A 329 -30.51 -29.79 13.36
CA TYR A 329 -29.32 -30.08 14.16
C TYR A 329 -29.21 -29.06 15.30
N GLY A 330 -29.18 -29.56 16.54
CA GLY A 330 -29.04 -28.74 17.74
C GLY A 330 -27.68 -28.08 17.84
N VAL A 331 -27.67 -26.77 18.10
CA VAL A 331 -26.49 -25.95 18.36
C VAL A 331 -26.13 -26.09 19.84
N PRO A 332 -24.88 -26.44 20.22
CA PRO A 332 -24.44 -26.38 21.61
C PRO A 332 -24.32 -24.96 22.11
N ALA A 333 -24.71 -24.73 23.36
CA ALA A 333 -24.69 -23.44 24.02
C ALA A 333 -23.31 -22.78 24.07
N THR A 334 -23.27 -21.53 23.64
CA THR A 334 -22.09 -20.64 23.69
C THR A 334 -21.68 -20.36 25.15
N THR A 335 -20.45 -20.73 25.48
CA THR A 335 -19.78 -20.27 26.69
C THR A 335 -19.42 -18.79 26.56
N SER A 336 -19.78 -18.01 27.56
CA SER A 336 -19.58 -16.57 27.66
C SER A 336 -18.09 -16.16 27.54
N ARG A 337 -17.81 -15.26 26.62
CA ARG A 337 -16.53 -14.59 26.40
C ARG A 337 -16.16 -13.76 27.63
N PRO A 338 -14.93 -13.85 28.20
CA PRO A 338 -14.52 -12.97 29.29
C PRO A 338 -14.42 -11.53 28.80
N GLN A 339 -15.07 -10.61 29.48
CA GLN A 339 -14.95 -9.17 29.22
C GLN A 339 -13.57 -8.67 29.68
N ILE A 340 -12.79 -8.16 28.74
CA ILE A 340 -11.55 -7.42 29.03
C ILE A 340 -11.96 -6.04 29.56
N LYS A 341 -11.64 -5.74 30.81
CA LYS A 341 -11.80 -4.40 31.38
C LYS A 341 -10.97 -3.38 30.62
N LYS A 342 -11.62 -2.39 30.00
CA LYS A 342 -10.93 -1.26 29.35
C LYS A 342 -10.09 -0.52 30.39
N PRO A 343 -8.84 -0.10 30.08
CA PRO A 343 -8.04 0.74 30.97
C PRO A 343 -8.76 2.08 31.19
N THR A 344 -8.68 2.58 32.42
CA THR A 344 -9.29 3.84 32.83
C THR A 344 -8.67 5.01 32.08
N LYS A 345 -9.51 5.93 31.60
CA LYS A 345 -9.14 7.10 30.77
C LYS A 345 -7.99 7.95 31.33
N GLY A 346 -7.70 7.93 32.63
CA GLY A 346 -6.68 8.77 33.26
C GLY A 346 -5.23 8.39 32.91
N PHE A 347 -4.91 7.12 32.80
CA PHE A 347 -3.52 6.69 32.58
C PHE A 347 -3.00 7.00 31.17
N LEU A 348 -3.87 6.94 30.16
CA LEU A 348 -3.51 7.27 28.77
C LEU A 348 -3.38 8.78 28.52
N GLU A 349 -4.09 9.60 29.27
CA GLU A 349 -3.96 11.07 29.19
C GLU A 349 -2.68 11.56 29.89
N GLU A 350 -2.27 11.01 31.02
CA GLU A 350 -1.02 11.39 31.69
C GLU A 350 0.22 11.04 30.86
N VAL A 351 0.24 9.88 30.19
CA VAL A 351 1.37 9.47 29.34
C VAL A 351 1.45 10.32 28.08
N LYS A 352 0.32 10.71 27.48
CA LYS A 352 0.31 11.57 26.30
C LYS A 352 0.73 13.00 26.61
N THR A 353 0.33 13.54 27.76
CA THR A 353 0.64 14.92 28.15
C THR A 353 2.13 15.08 28.50
N ALA A 354 2.73 14.11 29.20
CA ALA A 354 4.14 14.15 29.56
C ALA A 354 5.08 14.00 28.35
N THR A 355 4.71 13.19 27.36
CA THR A 355 5.55 12.93 26.17
C THR A 355 5.46 14.04 25.13
N GLN A 356 4.31 14.72 25.01
CA GLN A 356 4.14 15.81 24.06
C GLN A 356 4.71 17.16 24.56
N GLN A 357 4.57 17.48 25.85
CA GLN A 357 5.11 18.74 26.39
C GLN A 357 6.63 18.81 26.32
N ASN A 358 7.36 17.75 26.67
CA ASN A 358 8.82 17.76 26.62
C ASN A 358 9.41 17.87 25.19
N LYS A 359 8.78 17.26 24.20
CA LYS A 359 9.26 17.34 22.81
C LYS A 359 9.03 18.69 22.13
N VAL A 360 7.93 19.37 22.42
CA VAL A 360 7.58 20.65 21.80
C VAL A 360 8.39 21.79 22.41
N GLU A 361 8.62 21.80 23.74
CA GLU A 361 9.41 22.83 24.40
C GLU A 361 10.88 22.82 24.00
N ASP A 362 11.48 21.65 23.78
CA ASP A 362 12.88 21.53 23.35
C ASP A 362 13.07 21.96 21.88
N GLN A 363 12.14 21.63 20.99
CA GLN A 363 12.16 22.09 19.60
C GLN A 363 11.94 23.60 19.45
N VAL A 364 11.06 24.18 20.25
CA VAL A 364 10.84 25.64 20.24
C VAL A 364 12.04 26.40 20.80
N LYS A 365 12.75 25.87 21.80
CA LYS A 365 14.00 26.47 22.30
C LYS A 365 15.12 26.44 21.27
N ASP A 366 15.29 25.34 20.53
CA ASP A 366 16.29 25.24 19.47
C ASP A 366 16.02 26.21 18.32
N ILE A 367 14.77 26.36 17.89
CA ILE A 367 14.38 27.31 16.85
C ILE A 367 14.64 28.76 17.28
N LEU A 368 14.32 29.09 18.52
CA LEU A 368 14.51 30.44 19.05
C LEU A 368 15.98 30.78 19.33
N SER A 369 16.85 29.79 19.57
CA SER A 369 18.30 30.01 19.75
C SER A 369 19.03 30.26 18.42
N ASN A 370 18.51 29.76 17.31
CA ASN A 370 19.08 29.91 15.96
C ASN A 370 18.57 31.19 15.24
N LEU A 371 17.68 31.96 15.82
CA LEU A 371 17.17 33.22 15.29
C LEU A 371 17.80 34.48 15.94
N LYS A 372 18.84 34.31 16.77
CA LYS A 372 19.69 35.38 17.29
C LYS A 372 21.07 35.30 16.68
#